data_6c156a732d3a841559c87854ad1bbecb
#
_entry.id   6c156a732d3a841559c87854ad1bbecb
#
_cell.length_a   1.000
_cell.length_b   1.000
_cell.length_c   1.000
_cell.angle_alpha   90.00
_cell.angle_beta   90.00
_cell.angle_gamma   90.00
#
_symmetry.space_group_name_H-M   'P 1'
#
loop_
_entity.id
_entity.type
_entity.pdbx_description
1 polymer ?
#
loop_
_entity_poly.entity_id
_entity_poly.type
_entity_poly.pdbx_seq_one_letter_code
_entity_poly.pdbx_strand_id
1 'polypeptide(L)'
;MVRPRRPVSVAASALAEAPRCRRWLAAAAVLSGLLTGCQLQAEEVGARAQLSAAGPAAGVVAAPGTAAERTPRPGAPAVADSLVLTPVPALLDVPDTLRQAIRQLHTALGPAAAELRSEVLAQACVGYLTLHPTGRIERAGLLAVADMDLPNTTERLWVLDLKNGRVLHRSLVAHGEGSGTVRATRFSNREKSACTSLGFYRTGATYDGIHGYSRRIEGLDQGQNANAFDRYVVLHAADYASPKYIRQHGHLGYSRGCPALPPEQFKAIIATVRTGSMLLISGPGLASRWLDGRAAGKRFLARGWQ
;
A
#
# COMPACT_ATOMS: atom_id res chain seq x y z
N MET A 1 -22.26 -78.50 -17.37
CA MET A 1 -23.65 -78.68 -16.92
C MET A 1 -24.13 -77.33 -16.37
N VAL A 2 -25.17 -76.80 -17.01
CA VAL A 2 -26.22 -75.92 -16.54
C VAL A 2 -25.85 -74.47 -16.10
N ARG A 3 -26.04 -73.53 -17.02
CA ARG A 3 -26.57 -72.19 -16.75
C ARG A 3 -28.01 -72.33 -16.25
N PRO A 4 -28.55 -71.34 -15.44
CA PRO A 4 -29.39 -70.36 -16.06
C PRO A 4 -29.45 -68.95 -15.39
N ARG A 5 -29.64 -67.99 -16.23
CA ARG A 5 -30.70 -66.94 -16.35
C ARG A 5 -30.71 -65.75 -15.39
N ARG A 6 -30.62 -64.56 -16.07
CA ARG A 6 -31.09 -63.24 -15.64
C ARG A 6 -32.64 -63.22 -15.44
N PRO A 7 -33.14 -62.21 -14.69
CA PRO A 7 -34.06 -61.22 -15.26
C PRO A 7 -33.61 -59.78 -14.93
N VAL A 8 -33.65 -58.87 -15.79
CA VAL A 8 -34.57 -57.94 -16.51
C VAL A 8 -35.47 -57.09 -15.58
N SER A 9 -35.19 -55.77 -15.66
CA SER A 9 -36.11 -54.64 -15.67
C SER A 9 -36.80 -54.20 -14.38
N VAL A 10 -36.73 -52.96 -13.99
CA VAL A 10 -37.74 -51.91 -14.36
C VAL A 10 -37.23 -50.53 -14.01
N ALA A 11 -37.33 -49.62 -14.98
CA ALA A 11 -37.16 -48.20 -14.81
C ALA A 11 -38.31 -47.59 -14.02
N ALA A 12 -38.00 -46.66 -13.15
CA ALA A 12 -38.99 -45.73 -12.61
C ALA A 12 -38.37 -44.31 -12.66
N SER A 13 -38.93 -43.54 -13.59
CA SER A 13 -38.74 -42.08 -13.68
C SER A 13 -39.38 -41.40 -12.47
N ALA A 14 -38.62 -40.58 -11.78
CA ALA A 14 -39.19 -39.60 -10.87
C ALA A 14 -38.71 -38.19 -11.31
N LEU A 15 -39.64 -37.49 -11.89
CA LEU A 15 -39.60 -36.04 -12.12
C LEU A 15 -39.59 -35.34 -10.76
N ALA A 16 -38.56 -34.58 -10.47
CA ALA A 16 -38.54 -33.70 -9.32
C ALA A 16 -38.64 -32.25 -9.83
N GLU A 17 -39.67 -31.61 -9.33
CA GLU A 17 -40.10 -30.25 -9.60
C GLU A 17 -39.05 -29.20 -9.14
N ALA A 18 -38.91 -28.15 -9.98
CA ALA A 18 -38.17 -26.92 -9.64
C ALA A 18 -39.03 -26.01 -8.76
N PRO A 19 -38.49 -25.35 -7.73
CA PRO A 19 -39.23 -24.34 -6.99
C PRO A 19 -39.33 -23.01 -7.73
N ARG A 20 -40.54 -22.52 -7.79
CA ARG A 20 -41.00 -21.28 -8.40
C ARG A 20 -40.37 -20.04 -7.74
N CYS A 21 -39.78 -19.22 -8.58
CA CYS A 21 -39.38 -17.87 -8.29
C CYS A 21 -40.59 -16.98 -7.96
N ARG A 22 -40.75 -16.51 -6.74
CA ARG A 22 -41.76 -15.52 -6.35
C ARG A 22 -41.24 -14.12 -6.71
N ARG A 23 -41.87 -13.56 -7.75
CA ARG A 23 -41.83 -12.12 -8.10
C ARG A 23 -42.61 -11.36 -7.02
N TRP A 24 -41.94 -10.40 -6.36
CA TRP A 24 -42.58 -9.34 -5.60
C TRP A 24 -42.76 -8.13 -6.54
N LEU A 25 -44.02 -7.84 -6.87
CA LEU A 25 -44.44 -6.61 -7.53
C LEU A 25 -44.46 -5.49 -6.47
N ALA A 26 -43.73 -4.41 -6.75
CA ALA A 26 -43.80 -3.17 -6.01
C ALA A 26 -45.06 -2.40 -6.43
N ALA A 27 -45.91 -2.07 -5.47
CA ALA A 27 -47.01 -1.15 -5.63
C ALA A 27 -46.49 0.29 -5.54
N ALA A 28 -46.66 1.06 -6.57
CA ALA A 28 -46.49 2.50 -6.58
C ALA A 28 -47.76 3.16 -5.96
N ALA A 29 -47.58 3.92 -4.89
CA ALA A 29 -48.60 4.83 -4.39
C ALA A 29 -48.18 6.27 -4.74
N VAL A 30 -48.94 6.87 -5.63
CA VAL A 30 -48.92 8.30 -5.95
C VAL A 30 -49.69 9.02 -4.87
N LEU A 31 -49.09 9.97 -4.20
CA LEU A 31 -49.81 11.01 -3.44
C LEU A 31 -49.32 12.39 -3.91
N SER A 32 -50.16 13.03 -4.66
CA SER A 32 -50.13 14.46 -4.94
C SER A 32 -50.67 15.22 -3.72
N GLY A 33 -50.01 16.29 -3.34
CA GLY A 33 -50.53 17.16 -2.25
C GLY A 33 -49.70 18.41 -2.01
N LEU A 34 -50.07 19.47 -2.73
CA LEU A 34 -50.15 20.87 -2.32
C LEU A 34 -48.87 21.65 -1.93
N LEU A 35 -48.60 22.59 -2.80
CA LEU A 35 -47.89 23.85 -2.68
C LEU A 35 -48.26 24.63 -1.46
N THR A 36 -47.27 25.10 -0.70
CA THR A 36 -47.37 26.42 -0.07
C THR A 36 -45.96 27.03 -0.06
N GLY A 37 -45.84 28.18 -0.68
CA GLY A 37 -44.61 28.96 -0.81
C GLY A 37 -44.22 29.62 0.50
N CYS A 38 -42.91 29.75 0.66
CA CYS A 38 -42.34 30.79 1.48
C CYS A 38 -41.11 31.33 0.74
N GLN A 39 -41.32 32.46 0.09
CA GLN A 39 -40.24 33.34 -0.38
C GLN A 39 -39.62 33.99 0.85
N LEU A 40 -38.32 33.83 1.01
CA LEU A 40 -37.53 34.75 1.84
C LEU A 40 -36.44 35.34 0.98
N GLN A 41 -36.45 36.63 0.98
CA GLN A 41 -35.66 37.58 0.22
C GLN A 41 -34.16 37.45 0.46
N ALA A 42 -33.43 37.61 -0.63
CA ALA A 42 -32.02 37.91 -0.62
C ALA A 42 -31.82 39.37 -0.20
N GLU A 43 -31.12 39.62 0.85
CA GLU A 43 -30.53 40.94 1.14
C GLU A 43 -29.07 40.95 0.64
N GLU A 44 -28.88 41.68 -0.43
CA GLU A 44 -27.56 42.17 -0.85
C GLU A 44 -27.08 43.22 0.15
N VAL A 45 -25.96 42.94 0.80
CA VAL A 45 -25.15 44.01 1.44
C VAL A 45 -23.89 44.19 0.65
N GLY A 46 -23.93 45.17 -0.24
CA GLY A 46 -22.78 45.70 -0.92
C GLY A 46 -21.88 46.49 0.03
N ALA A 47 -20.63 46.13 0.14
CA ALA A 47 -19.59 46.98 0.67
C ALA A 47 -18.50 47.16 -0.38
N ARG A 48 -18.59 48.35 -1.03
CA ARG A 48 -17.47 48.94 -1.77
C ARG A 48 -16.34 49.26 -0.78
N ALA A 49 -15.16 48.79 -1.06
CA ALA A 49 -13.94 49.41 -0.54
C ALA A 49 -13.01 49.74 -1.69
N GLN A 50 -12.62 50.97 -1.71
CA GLN A 50 -11.95 51.72 -2.78
C GLN A 50 -10.50 51.27 -3.00
N LEU A 51 -10.12 51.30 -4.25
CA LEU A 51 -8.70 51.36 -4.68
C LEU A 51 -8.06 52.66 -4.11
N SER A 52 -6.88 52.51 -3.55
CA SER A 52 -5.92 53.58 -3.44
C SER A 52 -4.57 53.08 -3.95
N ALA A 53 -4.17 53.66 -5.08
CA ALA A 53 -2.86 53.48 -5.67
C ALA A 53 -1.91 54.51 -5.02
N ALA A 54 -0.73 54.08 -4.63
CA ALA A 54 0.49 54.90 -4.59
C ALA A 54 1.73 53.98 -4.48
N GLY A 55 2.53 53.89 -5.51
CA GLY A 55 3.97 53.63 -5.42
C GLY A 55 4.72 54.96 -5.48
N PRO A 56 6.03 55.04 -5.73
CA PRO A 56 7.14 54.16 -5.33
C PRO A 56 8.22 54.98 -4.56
N ALA A 57 9.24 54.33 -4.03
CA ALA A 57 10.64 54.81 -3.92
C ALA A 57 11.38 54.04 -2.83
N ALA A 58 12.40 53.33 -3.25
CA ALA A 58 13.80 53.69 -3.27
C ALA A 58 14.52 53.61 -1.91
N GLY A 59 15.62 52.86 -1.94
CA GLY A 59 16.78 53.15 -1.09
C GLY A 59 17.18 52.01 -0.19
N VAL A 60 18.02 51.06 -0.69
CA VAL A 60 19.46 51.01 -0.50
C VAL A 60 19.92 51.09 0.97
N VAL A 61 20.52 50.06 1.50
CA VAL A 61 21.96 49.98 1.78
C VAL A 61 22.26 48.61 2.43
N ALA A 62 23.13 47.86 1.82
CA ALA A 62 23.80 46.72 2.39
C ALA A 62 24.89 47.17 3.36
N ALA A 63 24.98 46.49 4.50
CA ALA A 63 26.20 46.54 5.31
C ALA A 63 26.72 45.09 5.50
N PRO A 64 28.03 44.88 5.29
CA PRO A 64 28.61 43.54 5.38
C PRO A 64 28.89 43.14 6.84
N GLY A 65 28.15 42.16 7.33
CA GLY A 65 28.49 41.49 8.58
C GLY A 65 29.50 40.40 8.32
N THR A 66 30.69 40.56 8.84
CA THR A 66 31.83 39.67 8.85
C THR A 66 31.47 38.22 9.20
N ALA A 67 31.76 37.33 8.25
CA ALA A 67 31.78 35.90 8.48
C ALA A 67 32.87 35.55 9.52
N ALA A 68 32.45 35.22 10.72
CA ALA A 68 33.35 34.56 11.66
C ALA A 68 33.53 33.11 11.18
N GLU A 69 34.67 32.86 10.65
CA GLU A 69 35.25 31.58 10.29
C GLU A 69 35.33 30.68 11.53
N ARG A 70 34.39 29.77 11.69
CA ARG A 70 34.49 28.74 12.72
C ARG A 70 35.32 27.60 12.17
N THR A 71 36.57 27.55 12.59
CA THR A 71 37.46 26.41 12.44
C THR A 71 36.76 25.11 12.87
N PRO A 72 36.90 24.01 12.12
CA PRO A 72 36.34 22.72 12.51
C PRO A 72 37.14 22.18 13.70
N ARG A 73 36.44 21.80 14.77
CA ARG A 73 37.02 21.01 15.86
C ARG A 73 37.44 19.64 15.31
N PRO A 74 38.71 19.20 15.52
CA PRO A 74 39.11 17.85 15.16
C PRO A 74 38.65 16.89 16.27
N GLY A 75 38.07 15.74 15.84
CA GLY A 75 37.96 14.55 16.69
C GLY A 75 36.55 14.20 17.16
N ALA A 76 35.67 13.80 16.22
CA ALA A 76 34.72 12.75 16.51
C ALA A 76 35.04 11.61 15.53
N PRO A 77 35.20 10.36 15.98
CA PRO A 77 35.42 9.25 15.07
C PRO A 77 34.21 9.14 14.18
N ALA A 78 34.38 9.22 12.84
CA ALA A 78 33.44 8.80 11.89
C ALA A 78 33.19 7.31 12.13
N VAL A 79 32.10 6.98 12.81
CA VAL A 79 31.59 5.62 12.84
C VAL A 79 31.13 5.37 11.40
N ALA A 80 32.02 4.78 10.64
CA ALA A 80 31.69 4.19 9.37
C ALA A 80 30.73 3.03 9.68
N ASP A 81 29.43 3.34 9.68
CA ASP A 81 28.37 2.35 9.76
C ASP A 81 28.28 1.67 8.39
N SER A 82 29.35 0.91 8.10
CA SER A 82 29.37 -0.06 7.01
C SER A 82 28.58 -1.25 7.52
N LEU A 83 27.23 -1.12 7.54
CA LEU A 83 26.35 -2.27 7.67
C LEU A 83 26.62 -3.14 6.44
N VAL A 84 27.52 -4.10 6.61
CA VAL A 84 27.60 -5.27 5.72
C VAL A 84 26.24 -5.96 5.88
N LEU A 85 25.33 -5.67 4.94
CA LEU A 85 24.02 -6.30 4.84
C LEU A 85 24.25 -7.77 4.50
N THR A 86 24.36 -8.60 5.55
CA THR A 86 24.26 -10.05 5.36
C THR A 86 22.89 -10.36 4.76
N PRO A 87 22.82 -11.19 3.71
CA PRO A 87 21.54 -11.60 3.15
C PRO A 87 20.67 -12.20 4.25
N VAL A 88 19.44 -11.76 4.35
CA VAL A 88 18.51 -12.14 5.41
C VAL A 88 18.27 -13.65 5.37
N PRO A 89 18.63 -14.41 6.42
CA PRO A 89 18.46 -15.86 6.46
C PRO A 89 16.98 -16.32 6.47
N ALA A 90 16.05 -15.40 6.61
CA ALA A 90 14.64 -15.68 6.90
C ALA A 90 13.92 -16.56 5.87
N LEU A 91 14.30 -16.54 4.60
CA LEU A 91 13.70 -17.42 3.60
C LEU A 91 14.32 -18.82 3.57
N LEU A 92 15.47 -19.05 4.21
CA LEU A 92 16.12 -20.37 4.28
C LEU A 92 15.37 -21.33 5.21
N ASP A 93 14.69 -20.83 6.22
CA ASP A 93 13.99 -21.62 7.24
C ASP A 93 12.47 -21.79 6.99
N VAL A 94 11.98 -21.44 5.79
CA VAL A 94 10.56 -21.65 5.43
C VAL A 94 10.31 -23.13 5.19
N PRO A 95 9.38 -23.78 5.94
CA PRO A 95 9.04 -25.20 5.71
C PRO A 95 8.54 -25.45 4.29
N ASP A 96 8.79 -26.64 3.74
CA ASP A 96 8.41 -27.00 2.37
C ASP A 96 6.91 -26.89 2.11
N THR A 97 6.09 -27.22 3.08
CA THR A 97 4.61 -27.08 2.99
C THR A 97 4.21 -25.62 2.75
N LEU A 98 4.77 -24.67 3.51
CA LEU A 98 4.50 -23.24 3.30
C LEU A 98 5.12 -22.75 1.97
N ARG A 99 6.32 -23.21 1.64
CA ARG A 99 6.99 -22.90 0.38
C ARG A 99 6.15 -23.33 -0.83
N GLN A 100 5.58 -24.53 -0.77
CA GLN A 100 4.66 -25.03 -1.79
C GLN A 100 3.37 -24.21 -1.86
N ALA A 101 2.77 -23.87 -0.72
CA ALA A 101 1.56 -23.05 -0.68
C ALA A 101 1.79 -21.64 -1.27
N ILE A 102 2.96 -21.03 -1.02
CA ILE A 102 3.33 -19.74 -1.62
C ILE A 102 3.47 -19.86 -3.15
N ARG A 103 4.07 -20.93 -3.66
CA ARG A 103 4.12 -21.19 -5.11
C ARG A 103 2.74 -21.35 -5.73
N GLN A 104 1.85 -22.12 -5.07
CA GLN A 104 0.46 -22.28 -5.50
C GLN A 104 -0.28 -20.97 -5.51
N LEU A 105 -0.11 -20.15 -4.45
CA LEU A 105 -0.67 -18.80 -4.39
C LEU A 105 -0.16 -17.94 -5.55
N HIS A 106 1.14 -17.92 -5.82
CA HIS A 106 1.71 -17.15 -6.91
C HIS A 106 1.10 -17.54 -8.27
N THR A 107 0.94 -18.84 -8.50
CA THR A 107 0.25 -19.35 -9.71
C THR A 107 -1.22 -18.89 -9.76
N ALA A 108 -1.94 -18.96 -8.64
CA ALA A 108 -3.33 -18.54 -8.56
C ALA A 108 -3.54 -17.03 -8.79
N LEU A 109 -2.58 -16.19 -8.37
CA LEU A 109 -2.59 -14.74 -8.62
C LEU A 109 -2.54 -14.40 -10.12
N GLY A 110 -2.06 -15.32 -10.96
CA GLY A 110 -2.11 -15.24 -12.41
C GLY A 110 -1.27 -14.11 -13.02
N PRO A 111 -1.60 -13.69 -14.27
CA PRO A 111 -0.80 -12.72 -15.02
C PRO A 111 -0.65 -11.35 -14.34
N ALA A 112 -1.61 -10.95 -13.51
CA ALA A 112 -1.56 -9.68 -12.78
C ALA A 112 -0.40 -9.63 -11.75
N ALA A 113 0.15 -10.80 -11.35
CA ALA A 113 1.28 -10.92 -10.46
C ALA A 113 2.57 -11.42 -11.17
N ALA A 114 2.61 -11.45 -12.51
CA ALA A 114 3.75 -12.00 -13.24
C ALA A 114 5.08 -11.29 -12.92
N GLU A 115 5.04 -10.00 -12.61
CA GLU A 115 6.22 -9.22 -12.24
C GLU A 115 6.48 -9.17 -10.73
N LEU A 116 5.56 -9.70 -9.91
CA LEU A 116 5.80 -9.85 -8.48
C LEU A 116 6.81 -10.97 -8.25
N ARG A 117 8.01 -10.60 -7.84
CA ARG A 117 9.06 -11.58 -7.61
C ARG A 117 8.65 -12.58 -6.53
N SER A 118 8.88 -13.87 -6.79
CA SER A 118 8.51 -14.96 -5.87
C SER A 118 9.12 -14.81 -4.47
N GLU A 119 10.34 -14.26 -4.39
CA GLU A 119 11.00 -13.94 -3.12
C GLU A 119 10.25 -12.88 -2.33
N VAL A 120 9.82 -11.80 -2.99
CA VAL A 120 9.07 -10.70 -2.36
C VAL A 120 7.69 -11.17 -1.92
N LEU A 121 7.02 -12.01 -2.71
CA LEU A 121 5.77 -12.64 -2.29
C LEU A 121 5.99 -13.54 -1.06
N ALA A 122 7.09 -14.30 -1.03
CA ALA A 122 7.41 -15.15 0.11
C ALA A 122 7.67 -14.33 1.37
N GLN A 123 8.44 -13.23 1.28
CA GLN A 123 8.64 -12.28 2.38
C GLN A 123 7.29 -11.73 2.89
N ALA A 124 6.42 -11.31 1.98
CA ALA A 124 5.11 -10.78 2.33
C ALA A 124 4.23 -11.82 3.04
N CYS A 125 4.18 -13.05 2.54
CA CYS A 125 3.42 -14.16 3.15
C CYS A 125 3.96 -14.56 4.53
N VAL A 126 5.29 -14.71 4.66
CA VAL A 126 5.94 -15.04 5.94
C VAL A 126 5.67 -13.93 6.96
N GLY A 127 5.88 -12.68 6.59
CA GLY A 127 5.61 -11.55 7.48
C GLY A 127 4.15 -11.43 7.87
N TYR A 128 3.21 -11.66 6.95
CA TYR A 128 1.79 -11.69 7.25
C TYR A 128 1.44 -12.75 8.30
N LEU A 129 1.89 -13.99 8.09
CA LEU A 129 1.62 -15.11 9.00
C LEU A 129 2.25 -14.91 10.38
N THR A 130 3.36 -14.17 10.46
CA THR A 130 4.04 -13.86 11.72
C THR A 130 3.39 -12.67 12.44
N LEU A 131 2.99 -11.63 11.71
CA LEU A 131 2.40 -10.41 12.27
C LEU A 131 0.94 -10.58 12.70
N HIS A 132 0.12 -11.24 11.87
CA HIS A 132 -1.31 -11.32 12.10
C HIS A 132 -1.68 -11.90 13.48
N PRO A 133 -1.03 -12.97 13.98
CA PRO A 133 -1.34 -13.52 15.32
C PRO A 133 -1.00 -12.58 16.48
N THR A 134 -0.18 -11.56 16.26
CA THR A 134 0.20 -10.60 17.31
C THR A 134 -0.84 -9.50 17.54
N GLY A 135 -1.87 -9.43 16.70
CA GLY A 135 -2.87 -8.35 16.71
C GLY A 135 -2.35 -7.01 16.16
N ARG A 136 -1.09 -6.94 15.70
CA ARG A 136 -0.54 -5.70 15.12
C ARG A 136 -1.16 -5.36 13.76
N ILE A 137 -1.59 -6.35 13.01
CA ILE A 137 -2.41 -6.19 11.82
C ILE A 137 -3.72 -6.92 12.03
N GLU A 138 -4.82 -6.34 11.54
CA GLU A 138 -6.19 -6.78 11.86
C GLU A 138 -6.91 -7.40 10.65
N ARG A 139 -6.42 -7.08 9.43
CA ARG A 139 -7.11 -7.48 8.20
C ARG A 139 -6.66 -8.85 7.73
N ALA A 140 -7.47 -9.85 8.06
CA ALA A 140 -7.20 -11.24 7.69
C ALA A 140 -7.25 -11.44 6.16
N GLY A 141 -6.18 -12.05 5.62
CA GLY A 141 -6.08 -12.42 4.21
C GLY A 141 -5.83 -11.27 3.25
N LEU A 142 -5.64 -10.03 3.74
CA LEU A 142 -5.37 -8.86 2.92
C LEU A 142 -3.95 -8.35 3.20
N LEU A 143 -3.15 -8.19 2.15
CA LEU A 143 -1.85 -7.54 2.25
C LEU A 143 -1.54 -6.67 1.03
N ALA A 144 -0.79 -5.61 1.25
CA ALA A 144 -0.16 -4.82 0.20
C ALA A 144 1.35 -5.07 0.21
N VAL A 145 1.96 -5.07 -0.97
CA VAL A 145 3.40 -5.24 -1.13
C VAL A 145 3.92 -4.32 -2.23
N ALA A 146 5.00 -3.59 -1.94
CA ALA A 146 5.73 -2.79 -2.90
C ALA A 146 7.14 -3.34 -3.05
N ASP A 147 7.54 -3.68 -4.27
CA ASP A 147 8.88 -4.15 -4.60
C ASP A 147 9.74 -2.99 -5.11
N MET A 148 10.56 -2.42 -4.24
CA MET A 148 11.40 -1.26 -4.56
C MET A 148 12.63 -1.62 -5.39
N ASP A 149 12.92 -2.90 -5.58
CA ASP A 149 14.01 -3.38 -6.43
C ASP A 149 13.67 -3.33 -7.93
N LEU A 150 12.37 -3.25 -8.24
CA LEU A 150 11.90 -2.99 -9.59
C LEU A 150 12.04 -1.49 -9.95
N PRO A 151 12.19 -1.15 -11.26
CA PRO A 151 12.18 0.23 -11.70
C PRO A 151 10.89 0.96 -11.30
N ASN A 152 10.98 2.27 -11.04
CA ASN A 152 9.81 3.06 -10.72
C ASN A 152 8.86 3.30 -11.91
N THR A 153 9.29 2.93 -13.11
CA THR A 153 8.48 2.91 -14.33
C THR A 153 7.60 1.68 -14.46
N THR A 154 7.77 0.69 -13.56
CA THR A 154 7.00 -0.56 -13.52
C THR A 154 5.93 -0.46 -12.44
N GLU A 155 4.76 -1.03 -12.67
CA GLU A 155 3.75 -1.23 -11.63
C GLU A 155 4.27 -2.25 -10.62
N ARG A 156 4.81 -1.76 -9.52
CA ARG A 156 5.54 -2.51 -8.50
C ARG A 156 4.90 -2.50 -7.12
N LEU A 157 3.62 -2.11 -7.04
CA LEU A 157 2.78 -2.25 -5.87
C LEU A 157 1.60 -3.15 -6.19
N TRP A 158 1.36 -4.15 -5.34
CA TRP A 158 0.21 -5.07 -5.41
C TRP A 158 -0.58 -5.04 -4.12
N VAL A 159 -1.90 -5.18 -4.23
CA VAL A 159 -2.80 -5.48 -3.11
C VAL A 159 -3.40 -6.86 -3.38
N LEU A 160 -3.19 -7.78 -2.45
CA LEU A 160 -3.46 -9.19 -2.62
C LEU A 160 -4.56 -9.67 -1.64
N ASP A 161 -5.48 -10.47 -2.17
CA ASP A 161 -6.41 -11.29 -1.40
C ASP A 161 -5.84 -12.72 -1.33
N LEU A 162 -5.23 -13.05 -0.18
CA LEU A 162 -4.56 -14.34 0.02
C LEU A 162 -5.55 -15.51 0.05
N LYS A 163 -6.77 -15.28 0.55
CA LYS A 163 -7.78 -16.33 0.68
C LYS A 163 -8.29 -16.80 -0.68
N ASN A 164 -8.50 -15.86 -1.59
CA ASN A 164 -9.06 -16.12 -2.90
C ASN A 164 -7.98 -16.19 -3.99
N GLY A 165 -6.69 -16.00 -3.65
CA GLY A 165 -5.60 -16.02 -4.61
C GLY A 165 -5.76 -14.98 -5.72
N ARG A 166 -6.14 -13.74 -5.39
CA ARG A 166 -6.41 -12.69 -6.39
C ARG A 166 -5.61 -11.43 -6.13
N VAL A 167 -5.17 -10.78 -7.22
CA VAL A 167 -4.68 -9.41 -7.20
C VAL A 167 -5.89 -8.47 -7.21
N LEU A 168 -6.05 -7.67 -6.17
CA LEU A 168 -7.13 -6.67 -6.06
C LEU A 168 -6.74 -5.36 -6.74
N HIS A 169 -5.47 -4.96 -6.59
CA HIS A 169 -4.91 -3.78 -7.24
C HIS A 169 -3.47 -4.04 -7.64
N ARG A 170 -3.06 -3.41 -8.74
CA ARG A 170 -1.69 -3.27 -9.18
C ARG A 170 -1.45 -1.82 -9.55
N SER A 171 -0.32 -1.23 -9.16
CA SER A 171 -0.07 0.20 -9.33
C SER A 171 1.40 0.55 -9.43
N LEU A 172 1.66 1.67 -10.08
CA LEU A 172 2.90 2.41 -9.89
C LEU A 172 3.02 2.89 -8.45
N VAL A 173 4.24 3.01 -7.94
CA VAL A 173 4.53 3.66 -6.67
C VAL A 173 5.86 4.38 -6.73
N ALA A 174 5.85 5.68 -6.39
CA ALA A 174 7.08 6.47 -6.29
C ALA A 174 7.78 6.20 -4.96
N HIS A 175 9.09 6.37 -4.96
CA HIS A 175 9.95 6.29 -3.77
C HIS A 175 10.51 7.67 -3.40
N GLY A 176 11.22 7.75 -2.29
CA GLY A 176 11.86 8.97 -1.83
C GLY A 176 13.05 9.38 -2.69
N GLU A 177 13.22 10.68 -2.92
CA GLU A 177 14.33 11.28 -3.69
C GLU A 177 15.71 10.79 -3.26
N GLY A 178 15.91 10.66 -1.94
CA GLY A 178 17.16 10.14 -1.38
C GLY A 178 17.43 8.67 -1.68
N SER A 179 16.44 7.91 -2.17
CA SER A 179 16.59 6.48 -2.45
C SER A 179 17.24 6.19 -3.80
N GLY A 180 17.21 7.09 -4.75
CA GLY A 180 17.74 6.88 -6.10
C GLY A 180 16.85 7.48 -7.17
N THR A 181 17.16 7.21 -8.43
CA THR A 181 16.42 7.75 -9.57
C THR A 181 15.38 6.76 -10.09
N VAL A 182 15.69 5.95 -11.09
CA VAL A 182 14.75 4.95 -11.64
C VAL A 182 14.60 3.76 -10.68
N ARG A 183 15.69 3.34 -10.04
CA ARG A 183 15.69 2.27 -9.03
C ARG A 183 16.04 2.83 -7.66
N ALA A 184 15.33 2.36 -6.65
CA ALA A 184 15.68 2.67 -5.27
C ALA A 184 16.84 1.74 -4.83
N THR A 185 17.98 2.34 -4.53
CA THR A 185 19.21 1.64 -4.12
C THR A 185 19.65 1.97 -2.71
N ARG A 186 19.07 3.02 -2.12
CA ARG A 186 19.35 3.48 -0.75
C ARG A 186 18.05 3.56 0.04
N PHE A 187 18.10 3.08 1.26
CA PHE A 187 16.97 3.09 2.19
C PHE A 187 17.40 3.63 3.54
N SER A 188 16.51 4.32 4.22
CA SER A 188 16.88 4.92 5.52
C SER A 188 15.65 5.19 6.38
N ASN A 189 15.78 4.92 7.68
CA ASN A 189 14.81 5.27 8.70
C ASN A 189 15.11 6.63 9.37
N ARG A 190 16.22 7.32 8.97
CA ARG A 190 16.63 8.59 9.56
C ARG A 190 15.72 9.73 9.09
N GLU A 191 15.42 10.65 9.99
CA GLU A 191 14.76 11.90 9.64
C GLU A 191 15.54 12.68 8.59
N LYS A 192 14.82 13.42 7.76
CA LYS A 192 15.38 14.28 6.70
C LYS A 192 16.24 13.56 5.67
N SER A 193 16.32 12.23 5.70
CA SER A 193 17.08 11.46 4.71
C SER A 193 16.48 11.53 3.30
N ALA A 194 15.21 11.90 3.19
CA ALA A 194 14.41 11.82 1.96
C ALA A 194 14.36 10.41 1.33
N CYS A 195 14.81 9.38 2.05
CA CYS A 195 14.78 8.00 1.59
C CYS A 195 13.49 7.30 1.98
N THR A 196 13.05 6.38 1.15
CA THR A 196 12.09 5.33 1.52
C THR A 196 12.71 4.46 2.61
N SER A 197 11.92 4.00 3.56
CA SER A 197 12.30 3.00 4.57
C SER A 197 11.68 1.65 4.22
N LEU A 198 12.47 0.57 4.39
CA LEU A 198 12.04 -0.80 4.15
C LEU A 198 11.30 -1.35 5.37
N GLY A 199 10.55 -2.43 5.17
CA GLY A 199 9.96 -3.20 6.25
C GLY A 199 8.45 -3.32 6.18
N PHE A 200 7.90 -3.87 7.25
CA PHE A 200 6.47 -4.04 7.43
C PHE A 200 5.85 -2.81 8.08
N TYR A 201 4.67 -2.46 7.60
CA TYR A 201 3.88 -1.34 8.08
C TYR A 201 2.45 -1.80 8.41
N ARG A 202 1.86 -1.14 9.40
CA ARG A 202 0.43 -1.16 9.66
C ARG A 202 -0.19 0.11 9.08
N THR A 203 -1.28 -0.03 8.35
CA THR A 203 -2.04 1.13 7.89
C THR A 203 -2.90 1.70 9.01
N GLY A 204 -2.91 3.02 9.12
CA GLY A 204 -3.70 3.77 10.08
C GLY A 204 -4.93 4.46 9.47
N ALA A 205 -5.43 5.47 10.14
CA ALA A 205 -6.55 6.29 9.71
C ALA A 205 -6.20 7.13 8.46
N THR A 206 -7.21 7.49 7.69
CA THR A 206 -7.10 8.52 6.65
C THR A 206 -7.26 9.91 7.28
N TYR A 207 -6.70 10.91 6.64
CA TYR A 207 -6.81 12.31 7.02
C TYR A 207 -6.55 13.22 5.81
N ASP A 208 -6.97 14.46 5.89
CA ASP A 208 -6.63 15.49 4.93
C ASP A 208 -5.44 16.29 5.46
N GLY A 209 -4.33 16.26 4.72
CA GLY A 209 -3.08 16.91 5.08
C GLY A 209 -2.52 17.75 3.94
N ILE A 210 -1.23 18.14 4.04
CA ILE A 210 -0.55 18.95 3.01
C ILE A 210 -0.50 18.28 1.63
N HIS A 211 -0.63 16.96 1.57
CA HIS A 211 -0.71 16.16 0.34
C HIS A 211 -2.17 15.81 -0.01
N GLY A 212 -3.16 16.50 0.56
CA GLY A 212 -4.57 16.16 0.45
C GLY A 212 -4.92 14.88 1.21
N TYR A 213 -5.94 14.18 0.72
CA TYR A 213 -6.41 12.94 1.33
C TYR A 213 -5.31 11.87 1.34
N SER A 214 -4.94 11.45 2.54
CA SER A 214 -3.77 10.60 2.79
C SER A 214 -4.11 9.51 3.81
N ARG A 215 -3.34 8.42 3.83
CA ARG A 215 -3.44 7.36 4.83
C ARG A 215 -2.15 7.25 5.62
N ARG A 216 -2.26 7.30 6.94
CA ARG A 216 -1.14 7.06 7.86
C ARG A 216 -0.62 5.64 7.71
N ILE A 217 0.68 5.46 7.84
CA ILE A 217 1.32 4.16 7.97
C ILE A 217 2.30 4.20 9.15
N GLU A 218 2.32 3.13 9.91
CA GLU A 218 3.16 2.95 11.09
C GLU A 218 4.16 1.84 10.82
N GLY A 219 5.46 2.12 11.01
CA GLY A 219 6.53 1.14 10.83
C GLY A 219 6.57 0.12 11.97
N LEU A 220 6.71 -1.16 11.63
CA LEU A 220 6.71 -2.27 12.58
C LEU A 220 8.10 -2.89 12.78
N ASP A 221 9.11 -2.39 12.04
CA ASP A 221 10.48 -2.89 12.07
C ASP A 221 11.43 -1.90 12.75
N GLN A 222 11.91 -2.30 13.93
CA GLN A 222 12.90 -1.54 14.66
C GLN A 222 14.17 -1.38 13.81
N GLY A 223 14.69 -0.15 13.73
CA GLY A 223 15.89 0.15 12.94
C GLY A 223 15.64 0.39 11.44
N GLN A 224 14.62 -0.21 10.84
CA GLN A 224 14.33 -0.05 9.41
C GLN A 224 13.25 0.98 9.08
N ASN A 225 12.15 1.04 9.83
CA ASN A 225 11.05 1.96 9.57
C ASN A 225 10.31 2.47 10.83
N ALA A 226 10.81 2.17 12.02
CA ALA A 226 10.15 2.56 13.26
C ALA A 226 9.88 4.07 13.37
N ASN A 227 10.69 4.91 12.72
CA ASN A 227 10.52 6.37 12.71
C ASN A 227 9.53 6.87 11.64
N ALA A 228 8.85 5.96 10.91
CA ALA A 228 7.97 6.36 9.81
C ALA A 228 6.87 7.34 10.25
N PHE A 229 6.30 7.13 11.43
CA PHE A 229 5.29 8.03 11.98
C PHE A 229 5.84 9.44 12.25
N ASP A 230 6.98 9.55 12.92
CA ASP A 230 7.65 10.81 13.27
C ASP A 230 8.18 11.53 12.02
N ARG A 231 8.53 10.78 10.99
CA ARG A 231 8.92 11.27 9.68
C ARG A 231 7.73 11.67 8.79
N TYR A 232 6.50 11.55 9.28
CA TYR A 232 5.27 11.81 8.52
C TYR A 232 5.17 10.99 7.22
N VAL A 233 5.68 9.76 7.23
CA VAL A 233 5.56 8.85 6.08
C VAL A 233 4.13 8.35 5.97
N VAL A 234 3.51 8.59 4.82
CA VAL A 234 2.11 8.27 4.56
C VAL A 234 1.92 7.74 3.13
N LEU A 235 0.81 7.05 2.88
CA LEU A 235 0.33 6.81 1.52
C LEU A 235 -0.45 8.04 1.07
N HIS A 236 -0.08 8.62 -0.08
CA HIS A 236 -0.77 9.76 -0.67
C HIS A 236 -0.80 9.68 -2.19
N ALA A 237 -1.69 10.44 -2.82
CA ALA A 237 -1.70 10.65 -4.26
C ALA A 237 -0.68 11.70 -4.66
N ALA A 238 -0.09 11.54 -5.86
CA ALA A 238 0.76 12.56 -6.44
C ALA A 238 0.82 12.45 -7.97
N ASP A 239 0.71 13.57 -8.67
CA ASP A 239 0.76 13.62 -10.14
C ASP A 239 2.09 13.08 -10.68
N TYR A 240 3.17 13.28 -9.95
CA TYR A 240 4.49 12.76 -10.30
C TYR A 240 4.59 11.22 -10.21
N ALA A 241 3.60 10.54 -9.63
CA ALA A 241 3.53 9.09 -9.57
C ALA A 241 2.70 8.47 -10.71
N SER A 242 2.33 9.26 -11.72
CA SER A 242 1.40 8.86 -12.78
C SER A 242 2.09 8.36 -14.06
N PRO A 243 1.41 7.54 -14.89
CA PRO A 243 1.89 7.18 -16.22
C PRO A 243 2.14 8.40 -17.13
N LYS A 244 1.37 9.48 -16.93
CA LYS A 244 1.57 10.74 -17.65
C LYS A 244 2.95 11.34 -17.36
N TYR A 245 3.36 11.33 -16.10
CA TYR A 245 4.66 11.83 -15.68
C TYR A 245 5.80 11.00 -16.28
N ILE A 246 5.68 9.66 -16.32
CA ILE A 246 6.66 8.77 -16.97
C ILE A 246 6.82 9.13 -18.44
N ARG A 247 5.72 9.36 -19.17
CA ARG A 247 5.79 9.74 -20.60
C ARG A 247 6.52 11.07 -20.85
N GLN A 248 6.47 11.98 -19.88
CA GLN A 248 7.11 13.31 -19.98
C GLN A 248 8.58 13.29 -19.56
N HIS A 249 8.94 12.46 -18.57
CA HIS A 249 10.23 12.51 -17.88
C HIS A 249 11.05 11.22 -17.96
N GLY A 250 10.48 10.14 -18.49
CA GLY A 250 11.12 8.83 -18.57
C GLY A 250 11.12 8.02 -17.27
N HIS A 251 10.67 8.60 -16.16
CA HIS A 251 10.59 7.99 -14.84
C HIS A 251 9.50 8.66 -13.99
N LEU A 252 9.15 8.09 -12.83
CA LEU A 252 8.33 8.79 -11.83
C LEU A 252 9.14 9.91 -11.15
N GLY A 253 8.43 10.92 -10.64
CA GLY A 253 9.01 11.85 -9.68
C GLY A 253 9.19 11.21 -8.30
N TYR A 254 9.56 12.03 -7.32
CA TYR A 254 10.01 11.56 -6.01
C TYR A 254 9.27 12.23 -4.87
N SER A 255 9.09 11.47 -3.79
CA SER A 255 8.63 11.98 -2.49
C SER A 255 9.82 12.32 -1.58
N ARG A 256 9.51 12.63 -0.32
CA ARG A 256 10.52 12.72 0.76
C ARG A 256 10.60 11.42 1.60
N GLY A 257 10.18 10.29 1.00
CA GLY A 257 10.20 8.97 1.61
C GLY A 257 8.84 8.25 1.64
N CYS A 258 7.75 8.98 1.39
CA CYS A 258 6.41 8.42 1.30
C CYS A 258 6.25 7.53 0.06
N PRO A 259 5.53 6.40 0.14
CA PRO A 259 5.05 5.73 -1.06
C PRO A 259 3.89 6.55 -1.66
N ALA A 260 4.14 7.18 -2.81
CA ALA A 260 3.16 7.99 -3.51
C ALA A 260 2.57 7.23 -4.70
N LEU A 261 1.27 7.33 -4.91
CA LEU A 261 0.48 6.57 -5.88
C LEU A 261 -0.14 7.47 -6.96
N PRO A 262 -0.48 6.92 -8.12
CA PRO A 262 -1.23 7.65 -9.13
C PRO A 262 -2.57 8.14 -8.59
N PRO A 263 -2.94 9.42 -8.84
CA PRO A 263 -4.20 10.00 -8.34
C PRO A 263 -5.44 9.19 -8.75
N GLU A 264 -5.45 8.64 -9.96
CA GLU A 264 -6.57 7.89 -10.53
C GLU A 264 -6.85 6.58 -9.77
N GLN A 265 -5.81 5.94 -9.24
CA GLN A 265 -5.89 4.65 -8.54
C GLN A 265 -5.94 4.81 -7.02
N PHE A 266 -5.47 5.92 -6.49
CA PHE A 266 -5.22 6.11 -5.06
C PHE A 266 -6.45 5.85 -4.19
N LYS A 267 -7.59 6.46 -4.52
CA LYS A 267 -8.82 6.33 -3.72
C LYS A 267 -9.28 4.88 -3.62
N ALA A 268 -9.24 4.13 -4.73
CA ALA A 268 -9.63 2.71 -4.74
C ALA A 268 -8.66 1.85 -3.91
N ILE A 269 -7.36 2.10 -4.05
CA ILE A 269 -6.33 1.36 -3.30
C ILE A 269 -6.49 1.59 -1.79
N ILE A 270 -6.58 2.82 -1.32
CA ILE A 270 -6.70 3.10 0.12
C ILE A 270 -8.06 2.70 0.71
N ALA A 271 -9.12 2.65 -0.11
CA ALA A 271 -10.40 2.08 0.31
C ALA A 271 -10.31 0.57 0.55
N THR A 272 -9.44 -0.12 -0.19
CA THR A 272 -9.15 -1.55 0.01
C THR A 272 -8.18 -1.76 1.16
N VAL A 273 -7.05 -1.05 1.18
CA VAL A 273 -6.01 -1.12 2.24
C VAL A 273 -6.44 -0.28 3.43
N ARG A 274 -7.49 -0.72 4.13
CA ARG A 274 -8.09 -0.01 5.29
C ARG A 274 -7.19 -0.05 6.52
N THR A 275 -7.55 0.70 7.56
CA THR A 275 -6.87 0.66 8.87
C THR A 275 -6.67 -0.78 9.34
N GLY A 276 -5.49 -1.07 9.85
CA GLY A 276 -5.10 -2.41 10.30
C GLY A 276 -4.66 -3.36 9.20
N SER A 277 -4.54 -2.91 7.94
CA SER A 277 -3.95 -3.73 6.88
C SER A 277 -2.43 -3.76 6.96
N MET A 278 -1.81 -4.82 6.44
CA MET A 278 -0.37 -4.91 6.28
C MET A 278 0.08 -4.30 4.95
N LEU A 279 1.17 -3.55 4.99
CA LEU A 279 1.95 -3.15 3.82
C LEU A 279 3.40 -3.59 4.04
N LEU A 280 3.97 -4.29 3.07
CA LEU A 280 5.42 -4.54 2.98
C LEU A 280 6.03 -3.59 1.94
N ILE A 281 7.07 -2.87 2.33
CA ILE A 281 7.98 -2.21 1.40
C ILE A 281 9.26 -3.03 1.37
N SER A 282 9.42 -3.83 0.30
CA SER A 282 10.56 -4.71 0.10
C SER A 282 11.61 -4.07 -0.81
N GLY A 283 12.86 -4.43 -0.60
CA GLY A 283 14.00 -3.98 -1.40
C GLY A 283 15.31 -4.55 -0.86
N PRO A 284 16.44 -4.22 -1.52
CA PRO A 284 17.76 -4.64 -1.05
C PRO A 284 18.04 -4.19 0.37
N GLY A 285 18.44 -5.12 1.24
CA GLY A 285 18.72 -4.82 2.64
C GLY A 285 17.51 -4.89 3.58
N LEU A 286 16.37 -5.42 3.12
CA LEU A 286 15.27 -5.72 4.03
C LEU A 286 15.71 -6.72 5.10
N ALA A 287 15.65 -6.30 6.35
CA ALA A 287 15.91 -7.12 7.53
C ALA A 287 14.77 -6.93 8.53
N SER A 288 14.03 -7.99 8.82
CA SER A 288 12.86 -7.90 9.68
C SER A 288 12.73 -9.14 10.56
N ARG A 289 12.46 -8.92 11.85
CA ARG A 289 12.15 -10.02 12.79
C ARG A 289 10.87 -10.77 12.42
N TRP A 290 10.02 -10.20 11.58
CA TRP A 290 8.77 -10.80 11.13
C TRP A 290 8.96 -11.81 10.00
N LEU A 291 10.17 -11.92 9.46
CA LEU A 291 10.54 -12.91 8.46
C LEU A 291 10.94 -14.25 9.08
N ASP A 292 10.25 -14.69 10.11
CA ASP A 292 10.45 -15.99 10.77
C ASP A 292 9.68 -17.10 10.02
N GLY A 293 10.39 -17.83 9.16
CA GLY A 293 9.82 -18.89 8.35
C GLY A 293 9.26 -20.06 9.16
N ARG A 294 9.86 -20.38 10.32
CA ARG A 294 9.38 -21.48 11.19
C ARG A 294 8.08 -21.11 11.88
N ALA A 295 7.99 -19.89 12.45
CA ALA A 295 6.77 -19.39 13.07
C ALA A 295 5.64 -19.28 12.03
N ALA A 296 5.93 -18.75 10.84
CA ALA A 296 4.99 -18.66 9.73
C ALA A 296 4.50 -20.04 9.29
N GLY A 297 5.38 -21.04 9.18
CA GLY A 297 5.03 -22.40 8.81
C GLY A 297 4.08 -23.05 9.83
N LYS A 298 4.35 -22.94 11.13
CA LYS A 298 3.46 -23.41 12.20
C LYS A 298 2.08 -22.75 12.11
N ARG A 299 2.05 -21.44 11.87
CA ARG A 299 0.80 -20.69 11.76
C ARG A 299 0.01 -21.11 10.53
N PHE A 300 0.68 -21.27 9.38
CA PHE A 300 0.04 -21.72 8.15
C PHE A 300 -0.61 -23.11 8.29
N LEU A 301 0.08 -24.06 8.91
CA LEU A 301 -0.47 -25.40 9.18
C LEU A 301 -1.71 -25.36 10.07
N ALA A 302 -1.76 -24.41 11.02
CA ALA A 302 -2.88 -24.28 11.95
C ALA A 302 -4.10 -23.56 11.34
N ARG A 303 -3.92 -22.62 10.45
CA ARG A 303 -4.98 -21.69 10.03
C ARG A 303 -5.01 -21.37 8.53
N GLY A 304 -4.07 -21.86 7.72
CA GLY A 304 -3.91 -21.44 6.33
C GLY A 304 -3.64 -19.93 6.22
N TRP A 305 -4.28 -19.28 5.26
CA TRP A 305 -4.18 -17.83 5.03
C TRP A 305 -5.16 -16.98 5.87
N GLN A 306 -5.68 -17.52 6.99
CA GLN A 306 -6.63 -16.80 7.87
C GLN A 306 -5.94 -16.02 8.97
#